data_f46307a410059ba495ed6f77647dd42b
#
_entry.id   f46307a410059ba495ed6f77647dd42b
#
_cell.length_a   1.000
_cell.length_b   1.000
_cell.length_c   1.000
_cell.angle_alpha   90.00
_cell.angle_beta   90.00
_cell.angle_gamma   90.00
#
_symmetry.space_group_name_H-M   'P 1'
#
loop_
_entity.id
_entity.type
_entity.pdbx_description
1 polymer ?
#
loop_
_entity_poly.entity_id
_entity_poly.type
_entity_poly.pdbx_seq_one_letter_code
_entity_poly.pdbx_strand_id
1 'polypeptide(L)'
;MSFSELGLSEKVLAAVADTGYTQPTPIQAQAIPHVLARRDVLGLAQTGTGKTAAFTLPMLTLLEHGRARARMPRTLILEPTRELAAQVEENFTRYGKNHKLNVALLIGGVSFGDQDSKLARGVDVLIATPGRLLDHVERGRLLLSGIEVLVIDEADRMLDMGFIPDIERVCKLVPFTRQTLFFSATMPPEIQRLVSQFLSNPVRVEVSKPASTAATVTHMLVASGREDYDKREVLRELIRNCDGLQNGIIFCNRKRDVAVLHRSLQKHGFNAVALHGDMDQHARIKALDQFRAGEATLLVASDVAARGLDIPAVSHVFNYDVPHHSEDYVHRVGRTGRAGRAGTAYTLVTHTDAKSVSAIEKLIGNAVPWHGAPLGDTPPASERRERREDGGRLRGKRRVEKEPREARPEREPRAEREPRAEREPRPEREPRAEREPRVAREPRAEREPRPEREPRAERAPRPEREPRREREPRREREAPAAEVRAEAETRTPRPERQERSRRPAREDGPEARPVRRERAPAAEPADMSHLPAFLLRPVRVKAG
;
A
#
# COMPACT_ATOMS: atom_id res chain seq x y z
N MET A 1 28.81 -11.71 6.32
CA MET A 1 27.64 -12.29 7.00
C MET A 1 26.76 -12.91 5.94
N SER A 2 26.45 -14.19 6.07
CA SER A 2 25.57 -14.95 5.17
C SER A 2 24.17 -15.08 5.77
N PHE A 3 23.18 -15.50 4.97
CA PHE A 3 21.83 -15.77 5.50
C PHE A 3 21.80 -16.89 6.55
N SER A 4 22.71 -17.87 6.46
CA SER A 4 22.83 -18.97 7.43
C SER A 4 23.25 -18.51 8.83
N GLU A 5 23.91 -17.37 8.94
CA GLU A 5 24.34 -16.78 10.22
C GLU A 5 23.23 -15.99 10.92
N LEU A 6 22.08 -15.76 10.26
CA LEU A 6 21.00 -14.93 10.77
C LEU A 6 19.98 -15.70 11.65
N GLY A 7 20.10 -17.03 11.79
CA GLY A 7 19.20 -17.85 12.61
C GLY A 7 17.89 -18.23 11.92
N LEU A 8 17.80 -18.12 10.60
CA LEU A 8 16.65 -18.55 9.81
C LEU A 8 16.55 -20.08 9.76
N SER A 9 15.33 -20.63 9.62
CA SER A 9 15.10 -22.06 9.49
C SER A 9 15.64 -22.60 8.17
N GLU A 10 15.95 -23.91 8.13
CA GLU A 10 16.43 -24.59 6.92
C GLU A 10 15.48 -24.44 5.72
N LYS A 11 14.16 -24.46 5.97
CA LYS A 11 13.16 -24.28 4.92
C LYS A 11 13.21 -22.89 4.29
N VAL A 12 13.43 -21.87 5.12
CA VAL A 12 13.58 -20.48 4.65
C VAL A 12 14.91 -20.33 3.92
N LEU A 13 16.00 -20.87 4.46
CA LEU A 13 17.31 -20.83 3.80
C LEU A 13 17.29 -21.50 2.42
N ALA A 14 16.63 -22.66 2.29
CA ALA A 14 16.45 -23.32 1.00
C ALA A 14 15.66 -22.43 0.01
N ALA A 15 14.59 -21.79 0.46
CA ALA A 15 13.82 -20.90 -0.39
C ALA A 15 14.62 -19.64 -0.80
N VAL A 16 15.45 -19.08 0.09
CA VAL A 16 16.34 -17.95 -0.20
C VAL A 16 17.38 -18.33 -1.26
N ALA A 17 18.01 -19.50 -1.11
CA ALA A 17 18.98 -20.02 -2.08
C ALA A 17 18.36 -20.18 -3.48
N ASP A 18 17.15 -20.72 -3.57
CA ASP A 18 16.42 -20.89 -4.84
C ASP A 18 16.06 -19.54 -5.52
N THR A 19 16.00 -18.45 -4.76
CA THR A 19 15.80 -17.11 -5.34
C THR A 19 17.09 -16.46 -5.85
N GLY A 20 18.23 -17.11 -5.65
CA GLY A 20 19.55 -16.62 -6.05
C GLY A 20 20.14 -15.55 -5.12
N TYR A 21 19.58 -15.37 -3.93
CA TYR A 21 20.13 -14.44 -2.95
C TYR A 21 21.32 -15.08 -2.23
N THR A 22 22.48 -14.47 -2.38
CA THR A 22 23.74 -14.98 -1.79
C THR A 22 24.11 -14.28 -0.49
N GLN A 23 23.78 -13.00 -0.36
CA GLN A 23 24.12 -12.19 0.80
C GLN A 23 22.92 -11.34 1.25
N PRO A 24 22.70 -11.17 2.57
CA PRO A 24 21.68 -10.29 3.09
C PRO A 24 22.06 -8.82 2.86
N THR A 25 21.06 -8.01 2.56
CA THR A 25 21.22 -6.56 2.56
C THR A 25 21.48 -6.03 3.97
N PRO A 26 22.03 -4.81 4.14
CA PRO A 26 22.29 -4.26 5.46
C PRO A 26 21.10 -4.22 6.40
N ILE A 27 19.87 -3.90 5.90
CA ILE A 27 18.65 -3.91 6.71
C ILE A 27 18.27 -5.33 7.13
N GLN A 28 18.45 -6.33 6.27
CA GLN A 28 18.18 -7.74 6.56
C GLN A 28 19.15 -8.28 7.62
N ALA A 29 20.44 -8.03 7.43
CA ALA A 29 21.48 -8.48 8.35
C ALA A 29 21.28 -7.96 9.78
N GLN A 30 20.84 -6.71 9.90
CA GLN A 30 20.62 -6.07 11.20
C GLN A 30 19.25 -6.39 11.81
N ALA A 31 18.16 -6.43 11.02
CA ALA A 31 16.81 -6.58 11.56
C ALA A 31 16.46 -8.04 11.88
N ILE A 32 16.81 -9.01 11.00
CA ILE A 32 16.38 -10.40 11.11
C ILE A 32 16.67 -11.03 12.49
N PRO A 33 17.89 -10.92 13.07
CA PRO A 33 18.18 -11.51 14.39
C PRO A 33 17.28 -10.95 15.50
N HIS A 34 16.94 -9.65 15.45
CA HIS A 34 16.08 -9.01 16.44
C HIS A 34 14.62 -9.44 16.28
N VAL A 35 14.13 -9.63 15.06
CA VAL A 35 12.79 -10.18 14.80
C VAL A 35 12.67 -11.59 15.35
N LEU A 36 13.66 -12.45 15.11
CA LEU A 36 13.69 -13.82 15.66
C LEU A 36 13.78 -13.85 17.18
N ALA A 37 14.46 -12.86 17.79
CA ALA A 37 14.52 -12.67 19.25
C ALA A 37 13.23 -12.06 19.84
N ARG A 38 12.16 -11.95 19.06
CA ARG A 38 10.86 -11.39 19.47
C ARG A 38 10.92 -9.95 20.01
N ARG A 39 11.90 -9.16 19.56
CA ARG A 39 12.03 -7.74 19.90
C ARG A 39 11.20 -6.90 18.92
N ASP A 40 10.63 -5.81 19.42
CA ASP A 40 10.09 -4.78 18.52
C ASP A 40 11.22 -4.15 17.71
N VAL A 41 10.97 -3.88 16.43
CA VAL A 41 11.97 -3.34 15.50
C VAL A 41 11.42 -2.08 14.84
N LEU A 42 12.23 -1.01 14.86
CA LEU A 42 12.04 0.18 14.04
C LEU A 42 13.10 0.17 12.93
N GLY A 43 12.70 -0.16 11.72
CA GLY A 43 13.56 -0.20 10.55
C GLY A 43 13.43 1.07 9.71
N LEU A 44 14.50 1.88 9.67
CA LEU A 44 14.56 3.08 8.84
C LEU A 44 15.41 2.80 7.60
N ALA A 45 14.74 2.63 6.46
CA ALA A 45 15.41 2.32 5.20
C ALA A 45 14.55 2.70 4.00
N GLN A 46 15.16 3.13 2.90
CA GLN A 46 14.47 3.49 1.66
C GLN A 46 13.82 2.28 0.98
N THR A 47 12.88 2.55 0.06
CA THR A 47 12.27 1.52 -0.79
C THR A 47 13.35 0.86 -1.67
N GLY A 48 13.29 -0.47 -1.82
CA GLY A 48 14.26 -1.24 -2.60
C GLY A 48 15.51 -1.69 -1.83
N THR A 49 15.63 -1.40 -0.54
CA THR A 49 16.74 -1.87 0.33
C THR A 49 16.55 -3.30 0.84
N GLY A 50 15.40 -3.93 0.57
CA GLY A 50 15.10 -5.29 1.02
C GLY A 50 14.31 -5.39 2.32
N LYS A 51 13.59 -4.32 2.73
CA LYS A 51 12.73 -4.30 3.94
C LYS A 51 11.73 -5.45 3.97
N THR A 52 11.06 -5.73 2.86
CA THR A 52 10.05 -6.80 2.79
C THR A 52 10.63 -8.16 3.17
N ALA A 53 11.81 -8.52 2.68
CA ALA A 53 12.46 -9.76 3.07
C ALA A 53 13.00 -9.71 4.52
N ALA A 54 13.33 -8.51 5.04
CA ALA A 54 13.80 -8.35 6.42
C ALA A 54 12.72 -8.72 7.46
N PHE A 55 11.43 -8.59 7.15
CA PHE A 55 10.36 -9.09 8.02
C PHE A 55 9.77 -10.43 7.55
N THR A 56 9.63 -10.68 6.23
CA THR A 56 9.02 -11.91 5.71
C THR A 56 9.81 -13.16 6.10
N LEU A 57 11.14 -13.15 5.93
CA LEU A 57 11.98 -14.32 6.19
C LEU A 57 11.95 -14.78 7.66
N PRO A 58 12.16 -13.91 8.66
CA PRO A 58 12.08 -14.33 10.05
C PRO A 58 10.64 -14.67 10.47
N MET A 59 9.61 -14.01 9.91
CA MET A 59 8.20 -14.36 10.19
C MET A 59 7.88 -15.78 9.73
N LEU A 60 8.36 -16.21 8.55
CA LEU A 60 8.20 -17.59 8.08
C LEU A 60 8.81 -18.60 9.06
N THR A 61 10.02 -18.34 9.56
CA THR A 61 10.66 -19.16 10.60
C THR A 61 9.83 -19.22 11.89
N LEU A 62 9.31 -18.07 12.36
CA LEU A 62 8.50 -18.00 13.58
C LEU A 62 7.15 -18.71 13.44
N LEU A 63 6.57 -18.76 12.23
CA LEU A 63 5.28 -19.34 11.94
C LEU A 63 5.31 -20.86 11.71
N GLU A 64 6.48 -21.50 11.68
CA GLU A 64 6.60 -22.96 11.55
C GLU A 64 5.86 -23.71 12.64
N HIS A 65 5.72 -23.12 13.82
CA HIS A 65 5.01 -23.69 14.96
C HIS A 65 3.65 -23.02 15.16
N GLY A 66 2.67 -23.79 15.60
CA GLY A 66 1.32 -23.31 15.86
C GLY A 66 0.40 -23.38 14.65
N ARG A 67 -0.85 -22.97 14.84
CA ARG A 67 -1.90 -22.94 13.81
C ARG A 67 -2.83 -21.75 14.01
N ALA A 68 -3.26 -21.14 12.92
CA ALA A 68 -4.29 -20.11 12.94
C ALA A 68 -5.65 -20.69 13.33
N ARG A 69 -6.47 -19.86 13.99
CA ARG A 69 -7.88 -20.17 14.29
C ARG A 69 -8.77 -19.47 13.26
N ALA A 70 -9.97 -19.99 13.04
CA ALA A 70 -10.95 -19.36 12.15
C ALA A 70 -11.19 -17.90 12.54
N ARG A 71 -11.07 -16.99 11.59
CA ARG A 71 -11.22 -15.53 11.75
C ARG A 71 -10.24 -14.86 12.73
N MET A 72 -9.23 -15.56 13.20
CA MET A 72 -8.20 -15.05 14.13
C MET A 72 -6.81 -15.28 13.50
N PRO A 73 -6.32 -14.38 12.68
CA PRO A 73 -4.98 -14.47 12.11
C PRO A 73 -3.90 -14.38 13.20
N ARG A 74 -2.74 -14.99 12.92
CA ARG A 74 -1.59 -14.95 13.83
C ARG A 74 -0.70 -13.74 13.59
N THR A 75 -0.63 -13.30 12.33
CA THR A 75 0.16 -12.11 11.96
C THR A 75 -0.66 -11.17 11.12
N LEU A 76 -0.39 -9.88 11.25
CA LEU A 76 -1.01 -8.81 10.48
C LEU A 76 0.07 -7.91 9.89
N ILE A 77 -0.02 -7.67 8.59
CA ILE A 77 0.84 -6.75 7.86
C ILE A 77 -0.04 -5.65 7.27
N LEU A 78 0.25 -4.41 7.63
CA LEU A 78 -0.42 -3.23 7.09
C LEU A 78 0.41 -2.63 5.96
N GLU A 79 -0.24 -2.42 4.82
CA GLU A 79 0.33 -1.83 3.63
C GLU A 79 -0.49 -0.61 3.17
N PRO A 80 0.15 0.46 2.69
CA PRO A 80 -0.57 1.67 2.27
C PRO A 80 -1.40 1.46 1.02
N THR A 81 -1.00 0.56 0.11
CA THR A 81 -1.65 0.35 -1.18
C THR A 81 -1.95 -1.12 -1.45
N ARG A 82 -2.94 -1.37 -2.34
CA ARG A 82 -3.36 -2.71 -2.74
C ARG A 82 -2.22 -3.47 -3.43
N GLU A 83 -1.44 -2.76 -4.21
CA GLU A 83 -0.34 -3.30 -5.00
C GLU A 83 0.82 -3.73 -4.10
N LEU A 84 1.18 -2.92 -3.10
CA LEU A 84 2.18 -3.30 -2.09
C LEU A 84 1.73 -4.53 -1.31
N ALA A 85 0.48 -4.55 -0.87
CA ALA A 85 -0.10 -5.70 -0.19
C ALA A 85 -0.03 -6.98 -1.05
N ALA A 86 -0.32 -6.88 -2.35
CA ALA A 86 -0.18 -8.00 -3.29
C ALA A 86 1.28 -8.45 -3.47
N GLN A 87 2.23 -7.52 -3.53
CA GLN A 87 3.67 -7.84 -3.61
C GLN A 87 4.17 -8.55 -2.35
N VAL A 88 3.67 -8.17 -1.18
CA VAL A 88 4.00 -8.88 0.07
C VAL A 88 3.40 -10.29 0.06
N GLU A 89 2.16 -10.48 -0.44
CA GLU A 89 1.55 -11.82 -0.62
C GLU A 89 2.42 -12.68 -1.56
N GLU A 90 2.88 -12.12 -2.68
CA GLU A 90 3.77 -12.80 -3.62
C GLU A 90 5.10 -13.21 -2.95
N ASN A 91 5.69 -12.35 -2.15
CA ASN A 91 6.91 -12.64 -1.40
C ASN A 91 6.69 -13.77 -0.37
N PHE A 92 5.57 -13.76 0.37
CA PHE A 92 5.23 -14.87 1.27
C PHE A 92 5.04 -16.20 0.53
N THR A 93 4.43 -16.15 -0.65
CA THR A 93 4.28 -17.34 -1.53
C THR A 93 5.64 -17.83 -2.00
N ARG A 94 6.50 -16.94 -2.45
CA ARG A 94 7.84 -17.24 -2.99
C ARG A 94 8.79 -17.81 -1.93
N TYR A 95 8.92 -17.13 -0.78
CA TYR A 95 9.82 -17.56 0.30
C TYR A 95 9.21 -18.65 1.17
N GLY A 96 7.87 -18.70 1.24
CA GLY A 96 7.12 -19.68 2.03
C GLY A 96 6.79 -20.98 1.30
N LYS A 97 7.34 -21.23 0.11
CA LYS A 97 7.02 -22.42 -0.72
C LYS A 97 7.21 -23.75 -0.01
N ASN A 98 8.12 -23.82 0.97
CA ASN A 98 8.39 -25.00 1.78
C ASN A 98 7.53 -25.06 3.07
N HIS A 99 6.58 -24.14 3.24
CA HIS A 99 5.71 -24.00 4.40
C HIS A 99 4.26 -24.30 4.03
N LYS A 100 3.47 -24.73 5.01
CA LYS A 100 2.02 -24.94 4.88
C LYS A 100 1.29 -23.82 5.61
N LEU A 101 1.43 -22.57 5.13
CA LEU A 101 0.82 -21.39 5.71
C LEU A 101 -0.34 -20.90 4.85
N ASN A 102 -1.41 -20.48 5.52
CA ASN A 102 -2.53 -19.80 4.87
C ASN A 102 -2.30 -18.29 4.87
N VAL A 103 -2.15 -17.72 3.68
CA VAL A 103 -2.00 -16.28 3.48
C VAL A 103 -3.31 -15.71 2.95
N ALA A 104 -3.77 -14.59 3.49
CA ALA A 104 -4.93 -13.87 2.98
C ALA A 104 -4.61 -12.40 2.76
N LEU A 105 -5.15 -11.87 1.67
CA LEU A 105 -5.03 -10.49 1.26
C LEU A 105 -6.39 -9.78 1.41
N LEU A 106 -6.44 -8.70 2.22
CA LEU A 106 -7.61 -7.85 2.40
C LEU A 106 -7.37 -6.47 1.80
N ILE A 107 -7.86 -6.30 0.59
CA ILE A 107 -7.71 -5.04 -0.17
C ILE A 107 -9.07 -4.56 -0.70
N GLY A 108 -9.20 -3.25 -0.89
CA GLY A 108 -10.38 -2.66 -1.51
C GLY A 108 -10.53 -3.02 -2.99
N GLY A 109 -11.75 -2.92 -3.53
CA GLY A 109 -12.01 -3.19 -4.95
C GLY A 109 -12.12 -4.68 -5.32
N VAL A 110 -12.08 -5.58 -4.36
CA VAL A 110 -12.30 -7.03 -4.50
C VAL A 110 -13.53 -7.43 -3.70
N SER A 111 -14.20 -8.53 -4.11
CA SER A 111 -15.38 -9.08 -3.42
C SER A 111 -15.11 -9.38 -1.95
N PHE A 112 -16.05 -9.00 -1.07
CA PHE A 112 -15.99 -9.36 0.35
C PHE A 112 -16.16 -10.87 0.55
N GLY A 113 -17.00 -11.55 -0.25
CA GLY A 113 -17.28 -12.96 -0.10
C GLY A 113 -16.05 -13.86 -0.25
N ASP A 114 -15.17 -13.54 -1.19
CA ASP A 114 -13.93 -14.27 -1.41
C ASP A 114 -12.97 -14.11 -0.23
N GLN A 115 -12.87 -12.88 0.29
CA GLN A 115 -12.05 -12.57 1.45
C GLN A 115 -12.59 -13.23 2.73
N ASP A 116 -13.91 -13.17 2.96
CA ASP A 116 -14.58 -13.84 4.08
C ASP A 116 -14.35 -15.37 4.07
N SER A 117 -14.40 -15.97 2.89
CA SER A 117 -14.17 -17.41 2.72
C SER A 117 -12.74 -17.82 3.10
N LYS A 118 -11.74 -16.99 2.80
CA LYS A 118 -10.35 -17.20 3.23
C LYS A 118 -10.23 -17.07 4.75
N LEU A 119 -10.80 -16.00 5.34
CA LEU A 119 -10.76 -15.77 6.79
C LEU A 119 -11.42 -16.91 7.60
N ALA A 120 -12.53 -17.47 7.11
CA ALA A 120 -13.24 -18.54 7.78
C ALA A 120 -12.43 -19.83 7.91
N ARG A 121 -11.49 -20.11 6.99
CA ARG A 121 -10.59 -21.28 7.04
C ARG A 121 -9.47 -21.16 8.07
N GLY A 122 -9.23 -19.96 8.59
CA GLY A 122 -8.06 -19.64 9.41
C GLY A 122 -6.88 -19.19 8.56
N VAL A 123 -6.25 -18.09 8.96
CA VAL A 123 -5.18 -17.42 8.23
C VAL A 123 -3.98 -17.23 9.14
N ASP A 124 -2.82 -17.72 8.73
CA ASP A 124 -1.57 -17.51 9.47
C ASP A 124 -1.02 -16.11 9.23
N VAL A 125 -1.05 -15.66 7.97
CA VAL A 125 -0.56 -14.34 7.56
C VAL A 125 -1.69 -13.54 6.92
N LEU A 126 -2.06 -12.44 7.55
CA LEU A 126 -3.04 -11.49 7.04
C LEU A 126 -2.31 -10.24 6.54
N ILE A 127 -2.46 -9.93 5.26
CA ILE A 127 -1.92 -8.73 4.62
C ILE A 127 -3.09 -7.84 4.26
N ALA A 128 -3.05 -6.57 4.66
CA ALA A 128 -4.22 -5.71 4.49
C ALA A 128 -3.88 -4.24 4.25
N THR A 129 -4.79 -3.56 3.52
CA THR A 129 -4.85 -2.10 3.57
C THR A 129 -5.74 -1.65 4.74
N PRO A 130 -5.39 -0.56 5.47
CA PRO A 130 -6.05 -0.19 6.74
C PRO A 130 -7.57 -0.12 6.65
N GLY A 131 -8.14 0.63 5.70
CA GLY A 131 -9.60 0.77 5.57
C GLY A 131 -10.32 -0.57 5.35
N ARG A 132 -9.81 -1.46 4.45
CA ARG A 132 -10.45 -2.77 4.20
C ARG A 132 -10.35 -3.70 5.41
N LEU A 133 -9.26 -3.63 6.16
CA LEU A 133 -9.12 -4.37 7.41
C LEU A 133 -10.21 -3.98 8.41
N LEU A 134 -10.38 -2.67 8.64
CA LEU A 134 -11.38 -2.14 9.54
C LEU A 134 -12.81 -2.47 9.10
N ASP A 135 -13.11 -2.44 7.80
CA ASP A 135 -14.40 -2.91 7.25
C ASP A 135 -14.74 -4.36 7.67
N HIS A 136 -13.77 -5.28 7.62
CA HIS A 136 -13.97 -6.67 8.04
C HIS A 136 -14.12 -6.81 9.57
N VAL A 137 -13.39 -6.02 10.35
CA VAL A 137 -13.51 -5.98 11.82
C VAL A 137 -14.89 -5.46 12.22
N GLU A 138 -15.36 -4.35 11.65
CA GLU A 138 -16.67 -3.75 11.94
C GLU A 138 -17.83 -4.69 11.58
N ARG A 139 -17.67 -5.47 10.52
CA ARG A 139 -18.65 -6.50 10.13
C ARG A 139 -18.59 -7.77 11.00
N GLY A 140 -17.72 -7.85 12.00
CA GLY A 140 -17.54 -9.02 12.86
C GLY A 140 -17.00 -10.26 12.12
N ARG A 141 -16.38 -10.08 10.95
CA ARG A 141 -15.80 -11.16 10.15
C ARG A 141 -14.36 -11.49 10.55
N LEU A 142 -13.70 -10.59 11.26
CA LEU A 142 -12.30 -10.66 11.64
C LEU A 142 -12.13 -10.27 13.11
N LEU A 143 -11.34 -11.04 13.83
CA LEU A 143 -10.94 -10.79 15.22
C LEU A 143 -9.42 -10.64 15.27
N LEU A 144 -8.94 -9.52 15.79
CA LEU A 144 -7.50 -9.22 15.86
C LEU A 144 -6.85 -9.66 17.18
N SER A 145 -7.61 -10.25 18.09
CA SER A 145 -7.12 -10.71 19.40
C SER A 145 -6.12 -11.86 19.36
N GLY A 146 -5.95 -12.51 18.19
CA GLY A 146 -4.99 -13.59 17.98
C GLY A 146 -3.66 -13.14 17.38
N ILE A 147 -3.45 -11.84 17.14
CA ILE A 147 -2.24 -11.32 16.50
C ILE A 147 -1.03 -11.46 17.44
N GLU A 148 -0.03 -12.22 16.99
CA GLU A 148 1.26 -12.41 17.64
C GLU A 148 2.31 -11.41 17.10
N VAL A 149 2.26 -11.07 15.80
CA VAL A 149 3.17 -10.12 15.13
C VAL A 149 2.36 -9.14 14.30
N LEU A 150 2.62 -7.84 14.51
CA LEU A 150 2.11 -6.74 13.71
C LEU A 150 3.25 -6.13 12.92
N VAL A 151 3.11 -6.03 11.61
CA VAL A 151 4.02 -5.28 10.73
C VAL A 151 3.29 -4.06 10.21
N ILE A 152 3.94 -2.90 10.28
CA ILE A 152 3.51 -1.65 9.66
C ILE A 152 4.61 -1.26 8.68
N ASP A 153 4.38 -1.46 7.37
CA ASP A 153 5.38 -1.11 6.35
C ASP A 153 5.00 0.19 5.64
N GLU A 154 6.00 0.93 5.19
CA GLU A 154 5.86 2.25 4.57
C GLU A 154 4.93 3.21 5.34
N ALA A 155 5.21 3.35 6.65
CA ALA A 155 4.38 4.13 7.57
C ALA A 155 4.29 5.63 7.22
N ASP A 156 5.40 6.24 6.78
CA ASP A 156 5.44 7.61 6.27
C ASP A 156 4.46 7.82 5.12
N ARG A 157 4.33 6.83 4.28
CA ARG A 157 3.39 6.86 3.19
C ARG A 157 1.93 6.70 3.64
N MET A 158 1.69 5.87 4.66
CA MET A 158 0.37 5.81 5.28
C MET A 158 -0.01 7.14 5.93
N LEU A 159 0.97 7.90 6.43
CA LEU A 159 0.78 9.28 6.89
C LEU A 159 0.34 10.20 5.75
N ASP A 160 1.05 10.19 4.61
CA ASP A 160 0.71 11.00 3.43
C ASP A 160 -0.70 10.71 2.90
N MET A 161 -1.18 9.48 3.07
CA MET A 161 -2.51 9.04 2.66
C MET A 161 -3.59 9.28 3.71
N GLY A 162 -3.24 9.82 4.88
CA GLY A 162 -4.17 10.11 5.96
C GLY A 162 -4.62 8.89 6.76
N PHE A 163 -3.90 7.76 6.72
CA PHE A 163 -4.25 6.51 7.41
C PHE A 163 -3.78 6.44 8.87
N ILE A 164 -3.18 7.49 9.40
CA ILE A 164 -2.72 7.49 10.81
C ILE A 164 -3.84 7.14 11.80
N PRO A 165 -5.06 7.72 11.71
CA PRO A 165 -6.16 7.35 12.61
C PRO A 165 -6.54 5.87 12.50
N ASP A 166 -6.49 5.30 11.30
CA ASP A 166 -6.80 3.89 11.06
C ASP A 166 -5.75 2.98 11.69
N ILE A 167 -4.46 3.33 11.55
CA ILE A 167 -3.34 2.60 12.17
C ILE A 167 -3.47 2.64 13.69
N GLU A 168 -3.71 3.80 14.28
CA GLU A 168 -3.93 3.94 15.74
C GLU A 168 -5.09 3.05 16.20
N ARG A 169 -6.18 3.01 15.43
CA ARG A 169 -7.34 2.17 15.73
C ARG A 169 -6.98 0.69 15.67
N VAL A 170 -6.26 0.23 14.64
CA VAL A 170 -5.79 -1.15 14.51
C VAL A 170 -4.87 -1.51 15.66
N CYS A 171 -3.90 -0.66 16.02
CA CYS A 171 -2.98 -0.89 17.12
C CYS A 171 -3.67 -1.07 18.48
N LYS A 172 -4.85 -0.44 18.69
CA LYS A 172 -5.68 -0.60 19.89
C LYS A 172 -6.51 -1.88 19.89
N LEU A 173 -6.75 -2.49 18.73
CA LEU A 173 -7.55 -3.72 18.57
C LEU A 173 -6.71 -5.00 18.67
N VAL A 174 -5.41 -4.92 18.47
CA VAL A 174 -4.48 -6.05 18.58
C VAL A 174 -3.93 -6.19 20.00
N PRO A 175 -3.52 -7.40 20.45
CA PRO A 175 -3.00 -7.61 21.81
C PRO A 175 -1.80 -6.73 22.12
N PHE A 176 -1.68 -6.28 23.34
CA PHE A 176 -0.52 -5.51 23.81
C PHE A 176 0.78 -6.33 23.80
N THR A 177 0.66 -7.65 24.01
CA THR A 177 1.79 -8.60 24.05
C THR A 177 2.37 -8.95 22.68
N ARG A 178 1.80 -8.40 21.60
CA ARG A 178 2.32 -8.63 20.23
C ARG A 178 3.73 -8.10 20.08
N GLN A 179 4.46 -8.69 19.15
CA GLN A 179 5.67 -8.08 18.60
C GLN A 179 5.27 -7.07 17.51
N THR A 180 5.87 -5.88 17.49
CA THR A 180 5.62 -4.85 16.47
C THR A 180 6.87 -4.59 15.63
N LEU A 181 6.74 -4.72 14.31
CA LEU A 181 7.77 -4.41 13.33
C LEU A 181 7.32 -3.18 12.53
N PHE A 182 8.06 -2.11 12.64
CA PHE A 182 7.69 -0.83 12.05
C PHE A 182 8.75 -0.40 11.04
N PHE A 183 8.36 -0.25 9.77
CA PHE A 183 9.26 0.15 8.70
C PHE A 183 8.82 1.47 8.07
N SER A 184 9.77 2.37 7.88
CA SER A 184 9.55 3.67 7.25
C SER A 184 10.81 4.14 6.51
N ALA A 185 10.66 4.99 5.51
CA ALA A 185 11.82 5.64 4.89
C ALA A 185 12.18 6.95 5.61
N THR A 186 11.19 7.63 6.21
CA THR A 186 11.35 8.90 6.93
C THR A 186 10.75 8.82 8.33
N MET A 187 11.10 9.79 9.19
CA MET A 187 10.68 9.83 10.58
C MET A 187 10.11 11.20 10.98
N PRO A 188 8.99 11.64 10.35
CA PRO A 188 8.33 12.88 10.76
C PRO A 188 7.74 12.76 12.17
N PRO A 189 7.39 13.88 12.82
CA PRO A 189 6.91 13.90 14.21
C PRO A 189 5.71 12.99 14.48
N GLU A 190 4.80 12.86 13.53
CA GLU A 190 3.61 12.00 13.62
C GLU A 190 4.00 10.52 13.66
N ILE A 191 4.97 10.10 12.86
CA ILE A 191 5.51 8.73 12.87
C ILE A 191 6.27 8.47 14.16
N GLN A 192 7.06 9.44 14.63
CA GLN A 192 7.76 9.31 15.91
C GLN A 192 6.77 9.14 17.08
N ARG A 193 5.63 9.86 17.05
CA ARG A 193 4.55 9.70 18.03
C ARG A 193 3.97 8.28 18.00
N LEU A 194 3.66 7.73 16.81
CA LEU A 194 3.16 6.36 16.70
C LEU A 194 4.15 5.34 17.25
N VAL A 195 5.43 5.46 16.92
CA VAL A 195 6.50 4.58 17.42
C VAL A 195 6.56 4.63 18.94
N SER A 196 6.58 5.84 19.54
CA SER A 196 6.65 5.99 21.01
C SER A 196 5.40 5.47 21.72
N GLN A 197 4.24 5.48 21.06
CA GLN A 197 2.97 5.06 21.66
C GLN A 197 2.73 3.54 21.55
N PHE A 198 3.18 2.89 20.47
CA PHE A 198 2.77 1.52 20.14
C PHE A 198 3.90 0.48 20.12
N LEU A 199 5.17 0.88 20.15
CA LEU A 199 6.31 -0.02 20.24
C LEU A 199 6.86 -0.06 21.68
N SER A 200 7.30 -1.24 22.08
CA SER A 200 7.91 -1.46 23.40
C SER A 200 9.42 -1.62 23.29
N ASN A 201 10.17 -0.62 23.69
CA ASN A 201 11.65 -0.62 23.65
C ASN A 201 12.21 -1.17 22.33
N PRO A 202 11.85 -0.57 21.18
CA PRO A 202 12.21 -1.11 19.86
C PRO A 202 13.71 -1.01 19.62
N VAL A 203 14.24 -2.01 18.91
CA VAL A 203 15.59 -1.92 18.33
C VAL A 203 15.50 -1.04 17.08
N ARG A 204 16.23 0.08 17.08
CA ARG A 204 16.34 0.96 15.93
C ARG A 204 17.43 0.45 14.98
N VAL A 205 17.02 0.12 13.77
CA VAL A 205 17.90 -0.28 12.66
C VAL A 205 17.80 0.81 11.58
N GLU A 206 18.91 1.50 11.34
CA GLU A 206 18.97 2.59 10.37
C GLU A 206 20.05 2.33 9.33
N VAL A 207 19.66 2.19 8.06
CA VAL A 207 20.55 1.69 7.01
C VAL A 207 20.91 2.75 5.97
N SER A 208 20.29 3.91 5.99
CA SER A 208 20.61 4.97 5.01
C SER A 208 20.45 6.33 5.64
N LYS A 209 21.31 7.27 5.27
CA LYS A 209 21.01 8.70 5.51
C LYS A 209 19.72 9.04 4.77
N PRO A 210 18.75 9.71 5.45
CA PRO A 210 17.52 10.13 4.78
C PRO A 210 17.85 11.01 3.57
N ALA A 211 17.10 10.80 2.49
CA ALA A 211 16.95 11.71 1.37
C ALA A 211 18.23 12.12 0.62
N SER A 212 19.03 11.17 0.15
CA SER A 212 19.93 11.44 -0.97
C SER A 212 19.39 10.78 -2.24
N THR A 213 19.25 11.54 -3.32
CA THR A 213 19.07 10.97 -4.66
C THR A 213 20.28 10.13 -5.00
N ALA A 214 20.09 8.98 -5.66
CA ALA A 214 21.22 8.17 -6.07
C ALA A 214 22.19 9.01 -6.92
N ALA A 215 23.48 8.97 -6.62
CA ALA A 215 24.51 9.70 -7.38
C ALA A 215 24.54 9.32 -8.87
N THR A 216 23.84 8.23 -9.23
CA THR A 216 23.70 7.72 -10.60
C THR A 216 22.57 8.39 -11.39
N VAL A 217 21.80 9.33 -10.80
CA VAL A 217 20.68 9.99 -11.48
C VAL A 217 21.05 11.40 -11.90
N THR A 218 20.88 11.68 -13.18
CA THR A 218 20.98 13.05 -13.71
C THR A 218 19.64 13.76 -13.58
N HIS A 219 19.61 14.88 -12.86
CA HIS A 219 18.42 15.69 -12.62
C HIS A 219 18.41 16.90 -13.55
N MET A 220 17.26 17.22 -14.16
CA MET A 220 17.10 18.38 -15.02
C MET A 220 15.74 19.06 -14.85
N LEU A 221 15.72 20.37 -14.78
CA LEU A 221 14.51 21.18 -14.86
C LEU A 221 14.21 21.54 -16.31
N VAL A 222 12.95 21.54 -16.69
CA VAL A 222 12.48 21.88 -18.03
C VAL A 222 11.46 23.00 -17.91
N ALA A 223 11.74 24.16 -18.50
CA ALA A 223 10.82 25.29 -18.50
C ALA A 223 9.55 24.95 -19.34
N SER A 224 8.39 25.23 -18.78
CA SER A 224 7.11 25.02 -19.43
C SER A 224 6.21 26.25 -19.33
N GLY A 225 5.32 26.42 -20.31
CA GLY A 225 4.26 27.39 -20.27
C GLY A 225 3.27 27.11 -19.14
N ARG A 226 2.42 28.08 -18.81
CA ARG A 226 1.47 28.01 -17.71
C ARG A 226 0.28 27.08 -18.00
N GLU A 227 -0.10 26.98 -19.28
CA GLU A 227 -1.29 26.25 -19.69
C GLU A 227 -1.01 24.75 -19.80
N ASP A 228 -1.99 23.93 -19.43
CA ASP A 228 -1.89 22.46 -19.53
C ASP A 228 -1.55 21.98 -20.95
N TYR A 229 -1.94 22.72 -21.96
CA TYR A 229 -1.61 22.41 -23.36
C TYR A 229 -0.12 22.54 -23.60
N ASP A 230 0.49 23.63 -23.15
CA ASP A 230 1.92 23.89 -23.30
C ASP A 230 2.77 22.83 -22.60
N LYS A 231 2.39 22.48 -21.37
CA LYS A 231 3.06 21.38 -20.63
C LYS A 231 3.02 20.05 -21.40
N ARG A 232 1.87 19.70 -22.00
CA ARG A 232 1.76 18.48 -22.79
C ARG A 232 2.60 18.54 -24.08
N GLU A 233 2.73 19.71 -24.71
CA GLU A 233 3.57 19.87 -25.90
C GLU A 233 5.05 19.72 -25.55
N VAL A 234 5.52 20.44 -24.51
CA VAL A 234 6.90 20.35 -24.00
C VAL A 234 7.23 18.91 -23.60
N LEU A 235 6.35 18.21 -22.89
CA LEU A 235 6.58 16.81 -22.53
C LEU A 235 6.73 15.93 -23.77
N ARG A 236 5.87 16.08 -24.78
CA ARG A 236 5.95 15.27 -26.01
C ARG A 236 7.25 15.53 -26.80
N GLU A 237 7.69 16.79 -26.87
CA GLU A 237 8.96 17.14 -27.48
C GLU A 237 10.14 16.55 -26.69
N LEU A 238 10.09 16.66 -25.38
CA LEU A 238 11.11 16.10 -24.50
C LEU A 238 11.23 14.57 -24.67
N ILE A 239 10.12 13.84 -24.66
CA ILE A 239 10.11 12.37 -24.84
C ILE A 239 10.65 11.97 -26.22
N ARG A 240 10.39 12.76 -27.28
CA ARG A 240 10.91 12.46 -28.62
C ARG A 240 12.40 12.71 -28.77
N ASN A 241 12.92 13.68 -28.03
CA ASN A 241 14.28 14.19 -28.19
C ASN A 241 15.22 13.70 -27.08
N CYS A 242 14.73 12.97 -26.06
CA CYS A 242 15.61 12.43 -25.01
C CYS A 242 16.37 11.21 -25.52
N ASP A 243 17.68 11.19 -25.27
CA ASP A 243 18.56 10.11 -25.66
C ASP A 243 18.39 8.90 -24.72
N GLY A 244 18.44 7.70 -25.29
CA GLY A 244 18.50 6.47 -24.51
C GLY A 244 17.21 6.10 -23.78
N LEU A 245 16.05 6.63 -24.19
CA LEU A 245 14.76 6.24 -23.62
C LEU A 245 14.43 4.79 -23.96
N GLN A 246 14.55 3.90 -22.98
CA GLN A 246 14.10 2.51 -23.08
C GLN A 246 12.66 2.38 -22.56
N ASN A 247 12.43 2.89 -21.37
CA ASN A 247 11.13 2.98 -20.71
C ASN A 247 11.12 4.18 -19.75
N GLY A 248 9.93 4.69 -19.45
CA GLY A 248 9.81 5.86 -18.59
C GLY A 248 8.52 5.89 -17.77
N ILE A 249 8.60 6.54 -16.61
CA ILE A 249 7.43 6.86 -15.79
C ILE A 249 7.17 8.35 -15.83
N ILE A 250 5.92 8.72 -16.06
CA ILE A 250 5.45 10.11 -16.08
C ILE A 250 4.57 10.32 -14.86
N PHE A 251 4.97 11.18 -13.95
CA PHE A 251 4.25 11.48 -12.72
C PHE A 251 3.37 12.72 -12.85
N CYS A 252 2.10 12.58 -12.48
CA CYS A 252 1.14 13.68 -12.33
C CYS A 252 0.65 13.76 -10.88
N ASN A 253 0.44 14.98 -10.37
CA ASN A 253 -0.07 15.18 -9.02
C ASN A 253 -1.53 14.73 -8.84
N ARG A 254 -2.35 14.76 -9.91
CA ARG A 254 -3.77 14.47 -9.85
C ARG A 254 -4.16 13.31 -10.76
N LYS A 255 -5.02 12.43 -10.26
CA LYS A 255 -5.57 11.29 -11.03
C LYS A 255 -6.27 11.70 -12.32
N ARG A 256 -6.93 12.86 -12.33
CA ARG A 256 -7.60 13.43 -13.51
C ARG A 256 -6.59 13.76 -14.60
N ASP A 257 -5.45 14.32 -14.23
CA ASP A 257 -4.42 14.75 -15.17
C ASP A 257 -3.71 13.54 -15.78
N VAL A 258 -3.56 12.44 -15.02
CA VAL A 258 -3.10 11.13 -15.55
C VAL A 258 -3.98 10.68 -16.73
N ALA A 259 -5.30 10.66 -16.57
CA ALA A 259 -6.22 10.21 -17.61
C ALA A 259 -6.21 11.12 -18.85
N VAL A 260 -6.09 12.44 -18.65
CA VAL A 260 -6.00 13.42 -19.75
C VAL A 260 -4.68 13.28 -20.50
N LEU A 261 -3.57 13.21 -19.77
CA LEU A 261 -2.23 13.08 -20.34
C LEU A 261 -2.08 11.77 -21.10
N HIS A 262 -2.52 10.64 -20.53
CA HIS A 262 -2.50 9.33 -21.19
C HIS A 262 -3.21 9.37 -22.54
N ARG A 263 -4.46 9.88 -22.59
CA ARG A 263 -5.21 10.03 -23.86
C ARG A 263 -4.48 10.93 -24.85
N SER A 264 -3.85 12.01 -24.37
CA SER A 264 -3.06 12.90 -25.22
C SER A 264 -1.85 12.19 -25.81
N LEU A 265 -1.11 11.41 -25.03
CA LEU A 265 0.06 10.65 -25.49
C LEU A 265 -0.34 9.60 -26.53
N GLN A 266 -1.39 8.82 -26.27
CA GLN A 266 -1.90 7.83 -27.21
C GLN A 266 -2.32 8.47 -28.56
N LYS A 267 -3.04 9.61 -28.52
CA LYS A 267 -3.45 10.36 -29.71
C LYS A 267 -2.24 10.80 -30.55
N HIS A 268 -1.09 11.03 -29.93
CA HIS A 268 0.14 11.45 -30.61
C HIS A 268 1.12 10.30 -30.89
N GLY A 269 0.64 9.03 -30.82
CA GLY A 269 1.39 7.84 -31.21
C GLY A 269 2.38 7.31 -30.19
N PHE A 270 2.31 7.74 -28.92
CA PHE A 270 3.15 7.18 -27.86
C PHE A 270 2.53 5.91 -27.28
N ASN A 271 3.36 4.89 -27.08
CA ASN A 271 2.95 3.65 -26.43
C ASN A 271 2.95 3.85 -24.90
N ALA A 272 1.80 4.25 -24.37
CA ALA A 272 1.62 4.60 -22.98
C ALA A 272 0.45 3.87 -22.34
N VAL A 273 0.59 3.50 -21.06
CA VAL A 273 -0.47 2.99 -20.18
C VAL A 273 -0.66 3.92 -19.01
N ALA A 274 -1.85 3.92 -18.42
CA ALA A 274 -2.20 4.76 -17.28
C ALA A 274 -2.32 3.95 -15.98
N LEU A 275 -2.00 4.59 -14.84
CA LEU A 275 -2.19 4.02 -13.52
C LEU A 275 -2.68 5.09 -12.53
N HIS A 276 -3.96 5.01 -12.13
CA HIS A 276 -4.54 5.94 -11.16
C HIS A 276 -5.65 5.31 -10.33
N GLY A 277 -6.04 5.97 -9.24
CA GLY A 277 -6.95 5.42 -8.24
C GLY A 277 -8.38 5.10 -8.71
N ASP A 278 -8.86 5.72 -9.80
CA ASP A 278 -10.22 5.47 -10.33
C ASP A 278 -10.31 4.24 -11.26
N MET A 279 -9.18 3.62 -11.58
CA MET A 279 -9.17 2.37 -12.36
C MET A 279 -9.61 1.21 -11.47
N ASP A 280 -10.35 0.26 -12.07
CA ASP A 280 -10.60 -1.02 -11.41
C ASP A 280 -9.30 -1.83 -11.22
N GLN A 281 -9.31 -2.75 -10.25
CA GLN A 281 -8.09 -3.47 -9.88
C GLN A 281 -7.53 -4.33 -11.00
N HIS A 282 -8.40 -4.92 -11.84
CA HIS A 282 -7.96 -5.75 -12.95
C HIS A 282 -7.25 -4.90 -14.02
N ALA A 283 -7.81 -3.74 -14.38
CA ALA A 283 -7.19 -2.81 -15.32
C ALA A 283 -5.84 -2.29 -14.81
N ARG A 284 -5.69 -2.06 -13.49
CA ARG A 284 -4.42 -1.63 -12.88
C ARG A 284 -3.35 -2.71 -12.99
N ILE A 285 -3.69 -3.96 -12.65
CA ILE A 285 -2.76 -5.10 -12.77
C ILE A 285 -2.35 -5.27 -14.22
N LYS A 286 -3.30 -5.26 -15.15
CA LYS A 286 -3.01 -5.37 -16.58
C LYS A 286 -2.06 -4.29 -17.10
N ALA A 287 -2.27 -3.02 -16.70
CA ALA A 287 -1.40 -1.91 -17.09
C ALA A 287 0.03 -2.09 -16.56
N LEU A 288 0.17 -2.56 -15.32
CA LEU A 288 1.48 -2.85 -14.73
C LEU A 288 2.19 -4.02 -15.43
N ASP A 289 1.46 -5.08 -15.74
CA ASP A 289 2.02 -6.25 -16.40
C ASP A 289 2.47 -5.90 -17.83
N GLN A 290 1.69 -5.10 -18.56
CA GLN A 290 2.10 -4.58 -19.87
C GLN A 290 3.37 -3.73 -19.79
N PHE A 291 3.50 -2.90 -18.76
CA PHE A 291 4.69 -2.10 -18.56
C PHE A 291 5.90 -2.95 -18.14
N ARG A 292 5.72 -3.94 -17.27
CA ARG A 292 6.76 -4.90 -16.85
C ARG A 292 7.26 -5.77 -17.99
N ALA A 293 6.34 -6.22 -18.85
CA ALA A 293 6.66 -7.01 -20.05
C ALA A 293 7.34 -6.19 -21.16
N GLY A 294 7.42 -4.86 -21.02
CA GLY A 294 7.94 -3.98 -22.08
C GLY A 294 6.97 -3.76 -23.25
N GLU A 295 5.73 -4.23 -23.13
CA GLU A 295 4.67 -3.99 -24.12
C GLU A 295 4.27 -2.52 -24.16
N ALA A 296 4.37 -1.80 -23.02
CA ALA A 296 4.21 -0.37 -22.95
C ALA A 296 5.54 0.30 -22.56
N THR A 297 5.92 1.33 -23.32
CA THR A 297 7.16 2.08 -23.09
C THR A 297 7.02 3.12 -21.98
N LEU A 298 5.83 3.70 -21.84
CA LEU A 298 5.55 4.79 -20.90
C LEU A 298 4.44 4.40 -19.92
N LEU A 299 4.67 4.65 -18.63
CA LEU A 299 3.65 4.54 -17.57
C LEU A 299 3.29 5.94 -17.08
N VAL A 300 2.05 6.38 -17.29
CA VAL A 300 1.53 7.64 -16.75
C VAL A 300 0.84 7.35 -15.43
N ALA A 301 1.32 7.90 -14.33
CA ALA A 301 0.84 7.55 -13.00
C ALA A 301 0.70 8.74 -12.06
N SER A 302 -0.20 8.63 -11.08
CA SER A 302 -0.22 9.49 -9.91
C SER A 302 0.69 8.93 -8.82
N ASP A 303 1.19 9.80 -7.92
CA ASP A 303 2.06 9.38 -6.82
C ASP A 303 1.47 8.23 -6.01
N VAL A 304 0.21 8.36 -5.60
CA VAL A 304 -0.49 7.33 -4.82
C VAL A 304 -0.53 5.98 -5.54
N ALA A 305 -0.66 6.00 -6.86
CA ALA A 305 -0.76 4.77 -7.64
C ALA A 305 0.59 4.14 -7.98
N ALA A 306 1.64 4.94 -8.15
CA ALA A 306 2.97 4.47 -8.59
C ALA A 306 3.95 4.21 -7.43
N ARG A 307 3.65 4.74 -6.26
CA ARG A 307 4.49 4.54 -5.07
C ARG A 307 4.43 3.08 -4.60
N GLY A 308 5.57 2.56 -4.15
CA GLY A 308 5.72 1.22 -3.59
C GLY A 308 5.53 0.07 -4.56
N LEU A 309 5.25 0.36 -5.83
CA LEU A 309 5.20 -0.68 -6.84
C LEU A 309 6.61 -1.21 -7.12
N ASP A 310 6.73 -2.52 -7.20
CA ASP A 310 7.89 -3.16 -7.83
C ASP A 310 7.81 -2.94 -9.34
N ILE A 311 8.16 -1.71 -9.73
CA ILE A 311 8.32 -1.35 -11.13
C ILE A 311 9.78 -1.58 -11.46
N PRO A 312 10.10 -2.28 -12.57
CA PRO A 312 11.47 -2.41 -13.04
C PRO A 312 12.17 -1.05 -13.07
N ALA A 313 13.46 -1.03 -12.80
CA ALA A 313 14.22 0.21 -12.91
C ALA A 313 14.02 0.80 -14.30
N VAL A 314 13.50 2.04 -14.34
CA VAL A 314 13.27 2.75 -15.61
C VAL A 314 14.48 3.56 -16.01
N SER A 315 14.66 3.77 -17.31
CA SER A 315 15.71 4.64 -17.82
C SER A 315 15.43 6.12 -17.51
N HIS A 316 14.13 6.51 -17.57
CA HIS A 316 13.73 7.91 -17.42
C HIS A 316 12.56 8.10 -16.46
N VAL A 317 12.59 9.19 -15.72
CA VAL A 317 11.47 9.73 -14.94
C VAL A 317 11.11 11.11 -15.46
N PHE A 318 9.83 11.33 -15.74
CA PHE A 318 9.30 12.63 -16.14
C PHE A 318 8.32 13.10 -15.06
N ASN A 319 8.67 14.12 -14.29
CA ASN A 319 7.74 14.79 -13.42
C ASN A 319 6.94 15.80 -14.26
N TYR A 320 5.78 15.41 -14.76
CA TYR A 320 4.86 16.30 -15.46
C TYR A 320 4.43 17.47 -14.58
N ASP A 321 4.22 17.20 -13.29
CA ASP A 321 3.99 18.20 -12.26
C ASP A 321 5.10 18.12 -11.21
N VAL A 322 5.56 19.29 -10.75
CA VAL A 322 6.43 19.37 -9.56
C VAL A 322 5.65 18.81 -8.37
N PRO A 323 6.20 17.85 -7.59
CA PRO A 323 5.49 17.29 -6.47
C PRO A 323 5.19 18.32 -5.38
N HIS A 324 4.09 18.12 -4.65
CA HIS A 324 3.69 19.02 -3.57
C HIS A 324 4.63 18.94 -2.36
N HIS A 325 5.15 17.74 -2.07
CA HIS A 325 6.12 17.50 -1.01
C HIS A 325 7.49 17.18 -1.62
N SER A 326 8.54 17.75 -1.06
CA SER A 326 9.91 17.54 -1.55
C SER A 326 10.37 16.08 -1.46
N GLU A 327 9.88 15.35 -0.47
CA GLU A 327 10.15 13.92 -0.25
C GLU A 327 9.63 13.07 -1.42
N ASP A 328 8.48 13.44 -2.00
CA ASP A 328 7.91 12.77 -3.16
C ASP A 328 8.84 12.83 -4.37
N TYR A 329 9.57 13.90 -4.51
CA TYR A 329 10.58 14.03 -5.57
C TYR A 329 11.62 12.90 -5.48
N VAL A 330 12.15 12.65 -4.30
CA VAL A 330 13.13 11.57 -4.08
C VAL A 330 12.53 10.19 -4.40
N HIS A 331 11.28 9.96 -4.00
CA HIS A 331 10.57 8.71 -4.28
C HIS A 331 10.25 8.51 -5.76
N ARG A 332 9.91 9.57 -6.51
CA ARG A 332 9.68 9.53 -7.96
C ARG A 332 10.98 9.24 -8.70
N VAL A 333 12.00 10.03 -8.40
CA VAL A 333 13.31 9.94 -9.04
C VAL A 333 14.00 8.62 -8.71
N GLY A 334 13.84 8.11 -7.51
CA GLY A 334 14.30 6.78 -7.10
C GLY A 334 13.69 5.60 -7.87
N ARG A 335 12.84 5.83 -8.90
CA ARG A 335 12.42 4.81 -9.86
C ARG A 335 13.46 4.58 -10.96
N THR A 336 14.39 5.50 -11.15
CA THR A 336 15.55 5.34 -12.04
C THR A 336 16.85 5.28 -11.25
N GLY A 337 17.97 5.03 -11.88
CA GLY A 337 19.29 4.96 -11.25
C GLY A 337 19.50 3.79 -10.29
N ARG A 338 18.71 2.71 -10.39
CA ARG A 338 18.79 1.54 -9.51
C ARG A 338 19.86 0.54 -9.96
N ALA A 339 20.39 -0.21 -8.99
CA ALA A 339 21.37 -1.27 -9.21
C ALA A 339 22.62 -0.80 -9.99
N GLY A 340 23.10 0.42 -9.72
CA GLY A 340 24.28 1.00 -10.36
C GLY A 340 24.09 1.46 -11.80
N ARG A 341 22.87 1.42 -12.34
CA ARG A 341 22.57 1.93 -13.69
C ARG A 341 22.42 3.46 -13.65
N ALA A 342 22.84 4.14 -14.71
CA ALA A 342 22.54 5.54 -14.89
C ALA A 342 21.06 5.77 -15.18
N GLY A 343 20.52 6.89 -14.72
CA GLY A 343 19.14 7.28 -14.97
C GLY A 343 18.99 8.77 -15.15
N THR A 344 17.92 9.20 -15.81
CA THR A 344 17.63 10.62 -16.04
C THR A 344 16.25 11.00 -15.51
N ALA A 345 16.17 12.11 -14.81
CA ALA A 345 14.92 12.65 -14.28
C ALA A 345 14.71 14.08 -14.80
N TYR A 346 13.63 14.28 -15.53
CA TYR A 346 13.18 15.59 -16.00
C TYR A 346 12.01 16.08 -15.18
N THR A 347 12.02 17.36 -14.83
CA THR A 347 10.93 18.00 -14.08
C THR A 347 10.43 19.24 -14.83
N LEU A 348 9.18 19.20 -15.29
CA LEU A 348 8.54 20.33 -15.95
C LEU A 348 8.16 21.37 -14.89
N VAL A 349 8.64 22.58 -15.07
CA VAL A 349 8.50 23.67 -14.12
C VAL A 349 7.78 24.85 -14.78
N THR A 350 6.80 25.37 -14.08
CA THR A 350 6.09 26.61 -14.42
C THR A 350 6.47 27.73 -13.46
N HIS A 351 6.12 28.98 -13.77
CA HIS A 351 6.38 30.11 -12.88
C HIS A 351 5.77 29.99 -11.47
N THR A 352 4.73 29.13 -11.32
CA THR A 352 4.07 28.90 -10.03
C THR A 352 4.82 27.91 -9.13
N ASP A 353 5.77 27.17 -9.68
CA ASP A 353 6.42 26.04 -9.00
C ASP A 353 7.72 26.40 -8.28
N ALA A 354 8.15 27.68 -8.34
CA ALA A 354 9.43 28.13 -7.81
C ALA A 354 9.69 27.76 -6.34
N LYS A 355 8.65 27.83 -5.49
CA LYS A 355 8.76 27.46 -4.06
C LYS A 355 9.00 25.97 -3.88
N SER A 356 8.29 25.14 -4.65
CA SER A 356 8.43 23.67 -4.60
C SER A 356 9.79 23.22 -5.13
N VAL A 357 10.29 23.84 -6.19
CA VAL A 357 11.62 23.57 -6.74
C VAL A 357 12.69 23.93 -5.70
N SER A 358 12.61 25.11 -5.07
CA SER A 358 13.55 25.50 -4.02
C SER A 358 13.54 24.55 -2.82
N ALA A 359 12.37 24.02 -2.42
CA ALA A 359 12.27 23.01 -1.36
C ALA A 359 12.94 21.70 -1.76
N ILE A 360 12.80 21.28 -3.03
CA ILE A 360 13.46 20.09 -3.58
C ILE A 360 14.98 20.26 -3.58
N GLU A 361 15.48 21.37 -4.09
CA GLU A 361 16.92 21.68 -4.14
C GLU A 361 17.54 21.71 -2.74
N LYS A 362 16.83 22.29 -1.77
CA LYS A 362 17.24 22.28 -0.36
C LYS A 362 17.31 20.87 0.20
N LEU A 363 16.35 20.00 -0.15
CA LEU A 363 16.31 18.60 0.31
C LEU A 363 17.46 17.78 -0.27
N ILE A 364 17.75 17.93 -1.57
CA ILE A 364 18.83 17.18 -2.25
C ILE A 364 20.22 17.79 -2.01
N GLY A 365 20.28 19.03 -1.50
CA GLY A 365 21.52 19.74 -1.17
C GLY A 365 22.25 20.36 -2.37
N ASN A 366 21.67 20.32 -3.57
CA ASN A 366 22.26 20.84 -4.81
C ASN A 366 21.20 21.52 -5.66
N ALA A 367 21.61 22.57 -6.40
CA ALA A 367 20.77 23.16 -7.43
C ALA A 367 20.59 22.18 -8.61
N VAL A 368 19.39 22.12 -9.16
CA VAL A 368 19.10 21.27 -10.32
C VAL A 368 19.30 22.07 -11.61
N PRO A 369 20.16 21.61 -12.54
CA PRO A 369 20.41 22.32 -13.78
C PRO A 369 19.19 22.36 -14.69
N TRP A 370 19.08 23.40 -15.51
CA TRP A 370 18.05 23.52 -16.52
C TRP A 370 18.42 22.78 -17.81
N HIS A 371 17.47 22.07 -18.37
CA HIS A 371 17.54 21.52 -19.71
C HIS A 371 17.01 22.55 -20.71
N GLY A 372 17.91 23.31 -21.33
CA GLY A 372 17.57 24.44 -22.18
C GLY A 372 17.47 25.78 -21.43
N ALA A 373 16.68 26.71 -21.96
CA ALA A 373 16.54 28.04 -21.37
C ALA A 373 15.73 27.98 -20.05
N PRO A 374 16.17 28.72 -18.99
CA PRO A 374 15.41 28.79 -17.74
C PRO A 374 14.08 29.55 -17.89
N LEU A 375 13.24 29.48 -16.87
CA LEU A 375 11.99 30.25 -16.78
C LEU A 375 12.32 31.76 -16.82
N GLY A 376 11.68 32.50 -17.72
CA GLY A 376 11.93 33.93 -17.96
C GLY A 376 12.53 34.24 -19.33
N ASP A 377 13.34 33.33 -19.87
CA ASP A 377 13.93 33.43 -21.21
C ASP A 377 13.18 32.61 -22.27
N THR A 378 12.16 31.86 -21.86
CA THR A 378 11.36 31.02 -22.75
C THR A 378 10.16 31.82 -23.26
N PRO A 379 10.08 32.17 -24.55
CA PRO A 379 8.91 32.83 -25.11
C PRO A 379 7.68 31.92 -24.96
N PRO A 380 6.48 32.47 -24.69
CA PRO A 380 5.26 31.69 -24.58
C PRO A 380 5.04 30.87 -25.85
N ALA A 381 4.42 29.66 -25.72
CA ALA A 381 4.26 28.74 -26.83
C ALA A 381 3.46 29.31 -28.02
N SER A 382 2.63 30.34 -27.79
CA SER A 382 1.97 31.12 -28.80
C SER A 382 2.96 31.79 -29.77
N GLU A 383 4.05 32.38 -29.27
CA GLU A 383 5.09 33.02 -30.11
C GLU A 383 5.97 31.99 -30.85
N ARG A 384 6.14 30.78 -30.28
CA ARG A 384 6.81 29.66 -30.97
C ARG A 384 6.01 29.15 -32.18
N ARG A 385 4.68 29.20 -32.11
CA ARG A 385 3.81 28.82 -33.22
C ARG A 385 3.90 29.80 -34.39
N GLU A 386 3.88 31.14 -34.09
CA GLU A 386 4.02 32.16 -35.12
C GLU A 386 5.38 32.08 -35.83
N ARG A 387 6.49 31.84 -35.12
CA ARG A 387 7.81 31.66 -35.74
C ARG A 387 7.93 30.40 -36.60
N ARG A 388 7.21 29.30 -36.28
CA ARG A 388 7.20 28.10 -37.12
C ARG A 388 6.28 28.23 -38.33
N GLU A 389 5.19 28.98 -38.26
CA GLU A 389 4.34 29.31 -39.40
C GLU A 389 4.99 30.29 -40.38
N ASP A 390 5.79 31.22 -39.87
CA ASP A 390 6.49 32.21 -40.71
C ASP A 390 7.70 31.62 -41.45
N GLY A 391 8.42 30.67 -40.83
CA GLY A 391 9.51 29.91 -41.47
C GLY A 391 9.09 28.97 -42.61
N GLY A 392 7.81 28.62 -42.70
CA GLY A 392 7.23 27.71 -43.72
C GLY A 392 6.68 28.43 -44.95
N ARG A 393 6.53 29.76 -44.94
CA ARG A 393 5.88 30.54 -45.99
C ARG A 393 6.82 31.06 -47.12
N LEU A 394 8.11 30.79 -47.07
CA LEU A 394 9.07 31.24 -48.08
C LEU A 394 9.28 30.31 -49.29
N ARG A 395 8.35 29.40 -49.58
CA ARG A 395 8.36 28.67 -50.85
C ARG A 395 6.96 28.67 -51.48
N GLY A 396 6.76 29.56 -52.45
CA GLY A 396 5.74 29.42 -53.48
C GLY A 396 4.59 30.42 -53.46
N LYS A 397 4.80 31.69 -53.74
CA LYS A 397 3.75 32.57 -54.28
C LYS A 397 4.06 32.90 -55.74
N ARG A 398 3.49 32.16 -56.63
CA ARG A 398 3.23 32.58 -58.04
C ARG A 398 2.04 33.53 -58.00
N ARG A 399 2.32 34.77 -58.39
CA ARG A 399 1.38 35.89 -58.48
C ARG A 399 0.39 35.60 -59.61
N VAL A 400 -0.91 35.59 -59.29
CA VAL A 400 -2.00 35.72 -60.28
C VAL A 400 -2.72 37.01 -59.91
N GLU A 401 -2.60 37.99 -60.80
CA GLU A 401 -3.33 39.25 -60.75
C GLU A 401 -4.82 39.01 -60.97
N LYS A 402 -5.66 39.56 -60.11
CA LYS A 402 -7.09 39.78 -60.38
C LYS A 402 -7.49 41.19 -60.01
N GLU A 403 -8.16 41.82 -60.96
CA GLU A 403 -8.69 43.16 -61.03
C GLU A 403 -9.57 43.60 -59.85
N PRO A 404 -9.74 44.93 -59.60
CA PRO A 404 -10.47 45.48 -58.45
C PRO A 404 -11.97 45.41 -58.65
N ARG A 405 -12.69 44.97 -57.66
CA ARG A 405 -14.16 45.08 -57.55
C ARG A 405 -14.56 46.23 -56.63
N GLU A 406 -15.49 47.02 -57.15
CA GLU A 406 -16.06 48.26 -56.64
C GLU A 406 -16.54 48.24 -55.17
N ALA A 407 -16.46 49.42 -54.60
CA ALA A 407 -16.86 49.75 -53.24
C ALA A 407 -18.39 49.64 -53.01
N ARG A 408 -18.79 49.09 -51.89
CA ARG A 408 -20.17 49.10 -51.39
C ARG A 408 -20.25 50.10 -50.22
N PRO A 409 -21.35 50.90 -50.11
CA PRO A 409 -21.43 52.04 -49.25
C PRO A 409 -21.53 51.73 -47.77
N GLU A 410 -21.01 52.64 -46.96
CA GLU A 410 -20.99 52.65 -45.49
C GLU A 410 -22.39 52.62 -44.91
N ARG A 411 -22.55 51.83 -43.85
CA ARG A 411 -23.74 51.90 -42.99
C ARG A 411 -23.48 52.82 -41.82
N GLU A 412 -24.40 53.75 -41.60
CA GLU A 412 -24.45 54.71 -40.51
C GLU A 412 -24.34 54.11 -39.11
N PRO A 413 -23.79 54.85 -38.12
CA PRO A 413 -23.64 54.36 -36.76
C PRO A 413 -25.01 54.38 -36.03
N ARG A 414 -25.33 53.26 -35.37
CA ARG A 414 -26.54 53.07 -34.59
C ARG A 414 -26.37 53.69 -33.22
N ALA A 415 -27.32 54.56 -32.84
CA ALA A 415 -27.42 55.33 -31.62
C ALA A 415 -27.17 54.52 -30.33
N GLU A 416 -26.57 55.19 -29.36
CA GLU A 416 -26.29 54.79 -27.98
C GLU A 416 -27.59 54.37 -27.29
N ARG A 417 -27.55 53.21 -26.62
CA ARG A 417 -28.60 52.78 -25.70
C ARG A 417 -28.27 53.26 -24.29
N GLU A 418 -29.19 53.95 -23.69
CA GLU A 418 -29.22 54.43 -22.32
C GLU A 418 -28.94 53.30 -21.28
N PRO A 419 -28.37 53.63 -20.12
CA PRO A 419 -28.07 52.64 -19.06
C PRO A 419 -29.37 52.19 -18.38
N ARG A 420 -29.50 50.88 -18.26
CA ARG A 420 -30.64 50.18 -17.62
C ARG A 420 -30.53 50.33 -16.10
N ALA A 421 -31.58 50.88 -15.49
CA ALA A 421 -31.77 51.09 -14.06
C ALA A 421 -31.45 49.86 -13.22
N GLU A 422 -30.89 50.10 -12.03
CA GLU A 422 -30.58 49.13 -10.98
C GLU A 422 -31.83 48.35 -10.56
N ARG A 423 -31.68 47.02 -10.47
CA ARG A 423 -32.72 46.15 -9.90
C ARG A 423 -32.57 46.14 -8.38
N GLU A 424 -33.69 46.47 -7.71
CA GLU A 424 -33.85 46.37 -6.26
C GLU A 424 -33.53 44.95 -5.73
N PRO A 425 -33.03 44.82 -4.48
CA PRO A 425 -32.72 43.55 -3.87
C PRO A 425 -33.98 42.78 -3.53
N ARG A 426 -33.96 41.49 -3.83
CA ARG A 426 -35.04 40.51 -3.58
C ARG A 426 -35.17 40.29 -2.07
N PRO A 427 -36.39 40.30 -1.46
CA PRO A 427 -36.55 40.07 -0.02
C PRO A 427 -36.14 38.64 0.38
N GLU A 428 -35.53 38.54 1.57
CA GLU A 428 -35.15 37.31 2.24
C GLU A 428 -36.34 36.37 2.44
N ARG A 429 -36.18 35.09 2.17
CA ARG A 429 -37.18 34.06 2.44
C ARG A 429 -37.18 33.76 3.95
N GLU A 430 -38.34 33.88 4.56
CA GLU A 430 -38.62 33.44 5.93
C GLU A 430 -38.33 31.94 6.13
N PRO A 431 -37.92 31.53 7.36
CA PRO A 431 -37.62 30.13 7.66
C PRO A 431 -38.93 29.30 7.65
N ARG A 432 -38.87 28.19 6.96
CA ARG A 432 -39.95 27.22 6.78
C ARG A 432 -40.24 26.52 8.09
N ALA A 433 -41.45 26.66 8.62
CA ALA A 433 -41.99 26.00 9.79
C ALA A 433 -41.81 24.48 9.76
N GLU A 434 -41.53 23.91 10.93
CA GLU A 434 -41.39 22.49 11.21
C GLU A 434 -42.64 21.71 10.76
N ARG A 435 -42.41 20.62 10.01
CA ARG A 435 -43.48 19.68 9.64
C ARG A 435 -43.73 18.73 10.81
N GLU A 436 -45.00 18.71 11.23
CA GLU A 436 -45.56 17.72 12.17
C GLU A 436 -45.35 16.26 11.69
N PRO A 437 -45.24 15.28 12.62
CA PRO A 437 -45.01 13.89 12.26
C PRO A 437 -46.23 13.25 11.60
N ARG A 438 -46.03 12.63 10.43
CA ARG A 438 -47.05 11.88 9.69
C ARG A 438 -47.52 10.66 10.50
N VAL A 439 -48.80 10.61 10.73
CA VAL A 439 -49.60 9.50 11.25
C VAL A 439 -49.34 8.23 10.41
N ALA A 440 -49.21 7.08 11.10
CA ALA A 440 -48.99 5.75 10.54
C ALA A 440 -50.04 5.40 9.48
N ARG A 441 -49.61 4.92 8.33
CA ARG A 441 -50.49 4.35 7.29
C ARG A 441 -50.85 2.92 7.67
N GLU A 442 -52.15 2.60 7.58
CA GLU A 442 -52.74 1.28 7.71
C GLU A 442 -52.14 0.26 6.73
N PRO A 443 -52.12 -1.06 7.09
CA PRO A 443 -51.55 -2.10 6.24
C PRO A 443 -52.41 -2.34 4.99
N ARG A 444 -51.74 -2.34 3.84
CA ARG A 444 -52.31 -2.57 2.52
C ARG A 444 -52.71 -4.03 2.36
N ALA A 445 -53.96 -4.27 1.96
CA ALA A 445 -54.57 -5.56 1.69
C ALA A 445 -53.68 -6.52 0.85
N GLU A 446 -53.83 -7.81 1.19
CA GLU A 446 -53.20 -8.96 0.56
C GLU A 446 -53.44 -8.99 -0.96
N ARG A 447 -52.36 -9.19 -1.73
CA ARG A 447 -52.44 -9.48 -3.16
C ARG A 447 -52.80 -10.94 -3.36
N GLU A 448 -53.79 -11.22 -4.19
CA GLU A 448 -54.20 -12.52 -4.66
C GLU A 448 -53.03 -13.34 -5.25
N PRO A 449 -53.05 -14.69 -5.06
CA PRO A 449 -51.99 -15.54 -5.57
C PRO A 449 -52.01 -15.67 -7.08
N ARG A 450 -50.83 -15.59 -7.69
CA ARG A 450 -50.59 -15.73 -9.13
C ARG A 450 -50.85 -17.19 -9.54
N PRO A 451 -51.51 -17.46 -10.70
CA PRO A 451 -51.82 -18.83 -11.12
C PRO A 451 -50.54 -19.66 -11.36
N GLU A 452 -50.64 -20.91 -10.97
CA GLU A 452 -49.59 -21.96 -11.09
C GLU A 452 -49.23 -22.16 -12.58
N ARG A 453 -47.93 -22.22 -12.84
CA ARG A 453 -47.41 -22.66 -14.16
C ARG A 453 -47.55 -24.16 -14.30
N GLU A 454 -48.08 -24.60 -15.42
CA GLU A 454 -48.20 -26.01 -15.85
C GLU A 454 -46.86 -26.76 -15.76
N PRO A 455 -46.84 -28.05 -15.41
CA PRO A 455 -45.63 -28.84 -15.31
C PRO A 455 -45.06 -29.14 -16.70
N ARG A 456 -43.75 -28.80 -16.83
CA ARG A 456 -42.95 -29.07 -18.02
C ARG A 456 -42.71 -30.55 -18.18
N ALA A 457 -43.01 -31.10 -19.35
CA ALA A 457 -42.89 -32.48 -19.75
C ALA A 457 -41.58 -33.16 -19.30
N GLU A 458 -41.73 -34.42 -18.89
CA GLU A 458 -40.70 -35.37 -18.45
C GLU A 458 -39.61 -35.53 -19.51
N ARG A 459 -38.36 -35.33 -19.12
CA ARG A 459 -37.21 -35.73 -19.92
C ARG A 459 -36.98 -37.24 -19.71
N ALA A 460 -36.80 -37.95 -20.84
CA ALA A 460 -36.47 -39.35 -20.90
C ALA A 460 -35.25 -39.75 -20.04
N PRO A 461 -35.26 -40.99 -19.47
CA PRO A 461 -34.18 -41.45 -18.58
C PRO A 461 -32.88 -41.65 -19.34
N ARG A 462 -31.79 -41.25 -18.71
CA ARG A 462 -30.40 -41.43 -19.15
C ARG A 462 -30.04 -42.91 -19.01
N PRO A 463 -29.33 -43.54 -19.97
CA PRO A 463 -28.98 -44.95 -19.86
C PRO A 463 -28.02 -45.22 -18.70
N GLU A 464 -28.25 -46.35 -18.03
CA GLU A 464 -27.46 -46.85 -16.90
C GLU A 464 -26.02 -47.12 -17.30
N ARG A 465 -25.09 -46.69 -16.46
CA ARG A 465 -23.66 -47.03 -16.58
C ARG A 465 -23.46 -48.46 -16.12
N GLU A 466 -22.83 -49.27 -16.95
CA GLU A 466 -22.41 -50.65 -16.65
C GLU A 466 -21.52 -50.71 -15.39
N PRO A 467 -21.62 -51.80 -14.58
CA PRO A 467 -20.84 -52.00 -13.38
C PRO A 467 -19.36 -52.23 -13.70
N ARG A 468 -18.53 -51.53 -12.98
CA ARG A 468 -17.07 -51.59 -13.06
C ARG A 468 -16.59 -52.95 -12.59
N ARG A 469 -15.94 -53.74 -13.46
CA ARG A 469 -15.35 -55.03 -13.20
C ARG A 469 -14.41 -54.95 -11.99
N GLU A 470 -14.58 -55.91 -11.07
CA GLU A 470 -13.71 -56.21 -9.93
C GLU A 470 -12.29 -56.52 -10.42
N ARG A 471 -11.31 -55.88 -9.81
CA ARG A 471 -9.89 -56.20 -9.99
C ARG A 471 -9.54 -57.35 -9.08
N GLU A 472 -9.05 -58.46 -9.68
CA GLU A 472 -8.46 -59.62 -8.99
C GLU A 472 -7.29 -59.23 -8.08
N PRO A 473 -7.05 -59.96 -6.99
CA PRO A 473 -5.93 -59.72 -6.07
C PRO A 473 -4.61 -60.14 -6.67
N ARG A 474 -3.66 -59.26 -6.57
CA ARG A 474 -2.26 -59.41 -7.07
C ARG A 474 -1.54 -60.40 -6.14
N ARG A 475 -1.08 -61.52 -6.71
CA ARG A 475 -0.26 -62.57 -6.09
C ARG A 475 1.00 -61.99 -5.42
N GLU A 476 1.26 -62.49 -4.23
CA GLU A 476 2.51 -62.36 -3.49
C GLU A 476 3.68 -62.91 -4.34
N ARG A 477 4.76 -62.15 -4.41
CA ARG A 477 6.08 -62.66 -4.87
C ARG A 477 6.96 -62.76 -3.64
N GLU A 478 7.41 -64.00 -3.42
CA GLU A 478 8.39 -64.42 -2.45
C GLU A 478 9.72 -63.67 -2.61
N ALA A 479 10.32 -63.36 -1.46
CA ALA A 479 11.71 -62.91 -1.34
C ALA A 479 12.64 -64.09 -1.09
N PRO A 480 13.84 -64.12 -1.67
CA PRO A 480 14.82 -65.16 -1.29
C PRO A 480 15.59 -64.76 -0.03
N ALA A 481 15.81 -65.77 0.79
CA ALA A 481 16.61 -65.76 2.01
C ALA A 481 18.12 -65.64 1.71
N ALA A 482 18.85 -64.92 2.56
CA ALA A 482 20.28 -65.20 2.89
C ALA A 482 20.58 -64.51 4.22
N GLU A 483 20.74 -65.24 5.13
CA GLU A 483 21.90 -65.73 5.94
C GLU A 483 22.22 -64.86 7.16
N VAL A 484 22.07 -65.54 8.22
CA VAL A 484 22.46 -65.45 9.62
C VAL A 484 23.94 -65.02 9.82
N ARG A 485 24.20 -64.06 10.70
CA ARG A 485 25.26 -64.20 11.70
C ARG A 485 24.88 -63.42 12.96
N ALA A 486 24.83 -64.19 14.03
CA ALA A 486 24.66 -63.79 15.40
C ALA A 486 25.99 -63.20 15.92
N GLU A 487 25.93 -62.19 16.75
CA GLU A 487 26.78 -62.07 17.92
C GLU A 487 26.04 -61.36 19.04
N ALA A 488 26.23 -61.90 20.22
CA ALA A 488 25.48 -61.73 21.44
C ALA A 488 26.02 -60.62 22.34
N GLU A 489 25.15 -60.30 23.31
CA GLU A 489 25.45 -59.75 24.65
C GLU A 489 25.91 -58.28 24.70
N THR A 490 25.25 -57.41 25.45
CA THR A 490 25.14 -57.47 26.93
C THR A 490 24.03 -56.54 27.43
N ARG A 491 23.24 -57.11 28.32
CA ARG A 491 22.31 -56.41 29.22
C ARG A 491 23.08 -55.63 30.27
N THR A 492 22.64 -54.46 30.64
CA THR A 492 22.79 -53.92 32.01
C THR A 492 21.59 -53.01 32.36
N PRO A 493 21.26 -52.93 33.65
CA PRO A 493 19.86 -52.72 34.07
C PRO A 493 19.60 -51.28 34.58
N ARG A 494 18.30 -51.05 34.66
CA ARG A 494 17.63 -49.91 35.28
C ARG A 494 17.95 -49.83 36.79
N PRO A 495 18.26 -48.70 37.42
CA PRO A 495 18.16 -48.57 38.87
C PRO A 495 16.84 -47.92 39.30
N GLU A 496 16.41 -48.45 40.40
CA GLU A 496 15.17 -48.22 41.13
C GLU A 496 15.09 -46.86 41.82
N ARG A 497 13.86 -46.55 42.09
CA ARG A 497 13.26 -45.57 42.97
C ARG A 497 13.81 -45.70 44.42
N GLN A 498 14.34 -44.62 45.01
CA GLN A 498 14.44 -44.50 46.47
C GLN A 498 13.76 -43.28 47.00
N GLU A 499 13.14 -43.55 48.14
CA GLU A 499 12.26 -42.72 48.97
C GLU A 499 12.99 -41.65 49.80
N ARG A 500 12.24 -40.59 50.08
CA ARG A 500 12.10 -39.80 51.29
C ARG A 500 13.28 -39.80 52.27
N SER A 501 13.74 -38.57 52.66
CA SER A 501 13.80 -38.21 54.08
C SER A 501 14.05 -36.70 54.30
N ARG A 502 13.21 -36.17 55.17
CA ARG A 502 13.43 -35.26 56.33
C ARG A 502 13.91 -33.83 56.12
N ARG A 503 13.03 -32.93 56.51
CA ARG A 503 13.33 -31.56 57.01
C ARG A 503 14.28 -31.60 58.19
N PRO A 504 15.07 -30.56 58.40
CA PRO A 504 15.29 -30.03 59.76
C PRO A 504 14.82 -28.57 59.92
N ALA A 505 14.72 -28.29 61.17
CA ALA A 505 14.10 -27.31 62.04
C ALA A 505 14.47 -25.83 61.83
N ARG A 506 13.57 -25.03 62.41
CA ARG A 506 13.65 -23.59 62.67
C ARG A 506 14.85 -23.18 63.51
N GLU A 507 15.42 -22.03 63.21
CA GLU A 507 16.10 -21.17 64.21
C GLU A 507 15.48 -19.77 64.19
N ASP A 508 15.20 -19.29 65.38
CA ASP A 508 14.59 -18.01 65.75
C ASP A 508 15.63 -16.85 65.66
N GLY A 509 15.19 -15.70 65.19
CA GLY A 509 15.94 -14.44 65.33
C GLY A 509 15.04 -13.21 65.14
N PRO A 510 15.25 -12.06 65.74
CA PRO A 510 14.31 -11.36 66.56
C PRO A 510 13.41 -10.30 65.87
N GLU A 511 12.31 -10.02 66.53
CA GLU A 511 11.28 -9.02 66.27
C GLU A 511 11.82 -7.61 65.94
N ALA A 512 11.34 -7.03 64.85
CA ALA A 512 11.37 -5.60 64.55
C ALA A 512 9.96 -5.01 64.61
N ARG A 513 9.79 -4.01 65.45
CA ARG A 513 8.56 -3.28 65.74
C ARG A 513 8.01 -2.55 64.50
N PRO A 514 6.67 -2.37 64.35
CA PRO A 514 6.06 -1.68 63.25
C PRO A 514 6.18 -0.16 63.35
N VAL A 515 6.65 0.48 62.31
CA VAL A 515 6.66 1.92 62.11
C VAL A 515 5.26 2.37 61.69
N ARG A 516 4.72 3.32 62.47
CA ARG A 516 3.43 4.00 62.31
C ARG A 516 3.43 4.78 60.98
N ARG A 517 2.64 4.35 60.00
CA ARG A 517 2.36 5.15 58.79
C ARG A 517 1.33 6.22 59.13
N GLU A 518 1.67 7.48 58.89
CA GLU A 518 0.78 8.62 58.89
C GLU A 518 -0.31 8.48 57.83
N ARG A 519 -1.55 8.80 58.22
CA ARG A 519 -2.72 8.88 57.35
C ARG A 519 -2.59 10.07 56.42
N ALA A 520 -2.65 9.84 55.11
CA ALA A 520 -2.91 10.86 54.11
C ALA A 520 -4.35 11.40 54.25
N PRO A 521 -4.60 12.67 53.92
CA PRO A 521 -5.93 13.27 54.04
C PRO A 521 -6.91 12.68 53.06
N ALA A 522 -8.16 12.56 53.45
CA ALA A 522 -9.28 12.06 52.67
C ALA A 522 -9.52 12.94 51.44
N ALA A 523 -9.60 12.30 50.28
CA ALA A 523 -10.02 12.95 49.04
C ALA A 523 -11.51 13.30 49.12
N GLU A 524 -11.87 14.51 48.71
CA GLU A 524 -13.25 14.96 48.54
C GLU A 524 -14.01 14.09 47.55
N PRO A 525 -15.33 13.87 47.71
CA PRO A 525 -16.10 13.05 46.79
C PRO A 525 -16.20 13.71 45.39
N ALA A 526 -15.78 12.99 44.38
CA ALA A 526 -15.91 13.42 43.00
C ALA A 526 -17.38 13.67 42.63
N ASP A 527 -17.64 14.80 41.98
CA ASP A 527 -18.95 15.19 41.48
C ASP A 527 -19.42 14.17 40.40
N MET A 528 -20.45 13.41 40.75
CA MET A 528 -21.02 12.33 39.89
C MET A 528 -22.16 12.83 39.00
N SER A 529 -22.39 14.12 38.85
CA SER A 529 -23.51 14.71 38.11
C SER A 529 -23.48 14.47 36.60
N HIS A 530 -22.34 14.02 36.04
CA HIS A 530 -22.16 13.78 34.59
C HIS A 530 -22.27 12.31 34.15
N LEU A 531 -22.61 11.39 35.08
CA LEU A 531 -22.75 9.99 34.71
C LEU A 531 -24.19 9.66 34.23
N PRO A 532 -24.34 8.93 33.12
CA PRO A 532 -25.65 8.47 32.67
C PRO A 532 -26.36 7.60 33.70
N ALA A 533 -27.66 7.80 33.90
CA ALA A 533 -28.48 7.16 34.93
C ALA A 533 -28.44 5.62 34.96
N PHE A 534 -28.04 4.95 33.89
CA PHE A 534 -27.92 3.48 33.83
C PHE A 534 -26.70 2.95 34.60
N LEU A 535 -25.65 3.74 34.82
CA LEU A 535 -24.46 3.37 35.61
C LEU A 535 -24.68 3.49 37.15
N LEU A 536 -25.76 4.10 37.56
CA LEU A 536 -26.12 4.32 38.98
C LEU A 536 -27.02 3.21 39.55
N ARG A 537 -27.40 2.18 38.76
CA ARG A 537 -28.21 1.07 39.24
C ARG A 537 -27.37 0.00 39.96
N PRO A 538 -27.64 -0.33 41.22
CA PRO A 538 -26.94 -1.39 41.90
C PRO A 538 -27.27 -2.77 41.29
N VAL A 539 -26.24 -3.52 40.91
CA VAL A 539 -26.37 -4.90 40.44
C VAL A 539 -26.68 -5.79 41.65
N ARG A 540 -27.89 -6.35 41.71
CA ARG A 540 -28.21 -7.41 42.71
C ARG A 540 -27.61 -8.73 42.23
N VAL A 541 -26.51 -9.13 42.85
CA VAL A 541 -25.95 -10.48 42.70
C VAL A 541 -26.80 -11.41 43.57
N LYS A 542 -27.49 -12.38 42.95
CA LYS A 542 -28.10 -13.49 43.69
C LYS A 542 -26.97 -14.42 44.13
N ALA A 543 -26.78 -14.53 45.46
CA ALA A 543 -26.02 -15.62 46.02
C ALA A 543 -26.80 -16.93 45.80
N GLY A 544 -26.15 -17.85 45.08
CA GLY A 544 -26.56 -19.23 44.93
C GLY A 544 -25.58 -20.09 45.70
#